data_7d29be88233a504e9793460a4019ae85
#
_entry.id   7d29be88233a504e9793460a4019ae85
#
_cell.length_a   1.000
_cell.length_b   1.000
_cell.length_c   1.000
_cell.angle_alpha   90.00
_cell.angle_beta   90.00
_cell.angle_gamma   90.00
#
_symmetry.space_group_name_H-M   'P 1'
#
loop_
_entity.id
_entity.type
_entity.pdbx_description
1 polymer ?
#
loop_
_entity_poly.entity_id
_entity_poly.type
_entity_poly.pdbx_seq_one_letter_code
_entity_poly.pdbx_strand_id
1 'polypeptide(L)'
;MRNINGEILSKNSSFEVNGKSNTLGGVLDFNSKNEKLNATLKNIDIQELSTMMNYPKFFDAKANLTFDYDSLLKKGNFNGNLLNGHFIENSFTTLFNQLSKEDLTKEVFETFDINSKIDDRILTSNLNMKSQNTQISIEDSILNLEKNLIDSKINAKIKDNSFAIALSGEALNPKISIDLKDLIKEKIIKQLEKKKKKIRKIA
;
A
#
# COMPACT_ATOMS: atom_id res chain seq x y z
N MET A 1 -7.44 3.26 -26.78
CA MET A 1 -6.43 4.30 -26.52
C MET A 1 -7.19 5.57 -26.14
N ARG A 2 -6.94 6.12 -24.96
CA ARG A 2 -7.59 7.37 -24.51
C ARG A 2 -6.69 8.53 -24.96
N ASN A 3 -7.30 9.66 -25.35
CA ASN A 3 -6.57 10.80 -25.90
C ASN A 3 -5.61 11.41 -24.86
N ILE A 4 -4.34 11.54 -25.22
CA ILE A 4 -3.36 12.32 -24.50
C ILE A 4 -3.26 13.67 -25.21
N ASN A 5 -3.56 14.75 -24.52
CA ASN A 5 -3.32 16.10 -24.99
C ASN A 5 -1.99 16.56 -24.38
N GLY A 6 -1.06 17.03 -25.19
CA GLY A 6 0.25 17.43 -24.70
C GLY A 6 0.93 18.43 -25.62
N GLU A 7 1.89 19.14 -25.05
CA GLU A 7 2.76 20.08 -25.74
C GLU A 7 4.21 19.63 -25.63
N ILE A 8 4.95 19.79 -26.70
CA ILE A 8 6.38 19.54 -26.74
C ILE A 8 7.06 20.86 -27.02
N LEU A 9 7.88 21.32 -26.09
CA LEU A 9 8.65 22.55 -26.22
C LEU A 9 10.12 22.21 -26.33
N SER A 10 10.81 22.75 -27.36
CA SER A 10 12.26 22.64 -27.51
C SER A 10 12.86 24.03 -27.58
N LYS A 11 13.76 24.34 -26.66
CA LYS A 11 14.48 25.63 -26.60
C LYS A 11 15.88 25.44 -26.05
N ASN A 12 16.90 25.94 -26.75
CA ASN A 12 18.30 25.94 -26.30
C ASN A 12 18.80 24.59 -25.77
N SER A 13 18.62 23.51 -26.52
CA SER A 13 18.99 22.13 -26.15
C SER A 13 18.23 21.56 -24.96
N SER A 14 17.21 22.26 -24.46
CA SER A 14 16.29 21.76 -23.44
C SER A 14 15.02 21.23 -24.11
N PHE A 15 14.58 20.06 -23.65
CA PHE A 15 13.37 19.44 -24.13
C PHE A 15 12.37 19.32 -22.98
N GLU A 16 11.18 19.84 -23.19
CA GLU A 16 10.09 19.79 -22.19
C GLU A 16 8.84 19.21 -22.84
N VAL A 17 8.23 18.25 -22.15
CA VAL A 17 6.97 17.62 -22.54
C VAL A 17 5.96 17.80 -21.43
N ASN A 18 4.85 18.43 -21.75
CA ASN A 18 3.71 18.53 -20.85
C ASN A 18 2.56 17.71 -21.41
N GLY A 19 1.86 16.96 -20.58
CA GLY A 19 0.73 16.18 -21.06
C GLY A 19 -0.35 16.00 -20.02
N LYS A 20 -1.58 15.88 -20.52
CA LYS A 20 -2.76 15.62 -19.73
C LYS A 20 -3.62 14.56 -20.41
N SER A 21 -4.16 13.63 -19.63
CA SER A 21 -5.00 12.56 -20.14
C SER A 21 -6.07 12.16 -19.13
N ASN A 22 -7.24 11.80 -19.64
CA ASN A 22 -8.24 11.08 -18.87
C ASN A 22 -7.91 9.59 -18.97
N THR A 23 -7.48 8.98 -17.90
CA THR A 23 -7.07 7.57 -17.86
C THR A 23 -7.36 6.95 -16.50
N LEU A 24 -7.45 5.63 -16.42
CA LEU A 24 -7.68 4.89 -15.18
C LEU A 24 -8.87 5.42 -14.37
N GLY A 25 -9.93 5.85 -15.03
CA GLY A 25 -11.12 6.43 -14.39
C GLY A 25 -10.93 7.82 -13.78
N GLY A 26 -9.75 8.43 -13.91
CA GLY A 26 -9.39 9.74 -13.38
C GLY A 26 -8.58 10.60 -14.36
N VAL A 27 -7.75 11.47 -13.84
CA VAL A 27 -6.93 12.42 -14.62
C VAL A 27 -5.46 12.22 -14.29
N LEU A 28 -4.65 12.09 -15.35
CA LEU A 28 -3.19 12.17 -15.30
C LEU A 28 -2.76 13.53 -15.82
N ASP A 29 -1.86 14.18 -15.10
CA ASP A 29 -1.14 15.39 -15.49
C ASP A 29 0.36 15.12 -15.32
N PHE A 30 1.18 15.37 -16.33
CA PHE A 30 2.61 15.12 -16.23
C PHE A 30 3.44 16.18 -16.94
N ASN A 31 4.62 16.40 -16.41
CA ASN A 31 5.67 17.24 -16.99
C ASN A 31 6.99 16.48 -16.99
N SER A 32 7.69 16.50 -18.11
CA SER A 32 9.06 15.98 -18.22
C SER A 32 9.96 17.06 -18.75
N LYS A 33 11.02 17.40 -18.01
CA LYS A 33 12.00 18.42 -18.37
C LYS A 33 13.37 18.07 -17.81
N ASN A 34 14.40 18.15 -18.66
CA ASN A 34 15.80 17.93 -18.25
C ASN A 34 15.94 16.68 -17.36
N GLU A 35 15.58 15.52 -17.90
CA GLU A 35 15.66 14.19 -17.24
C GLU A 35 14.76 14.03 -16.00
N LYS A 36 14.01 15.06 -15.62
CA LYS A 36 13.06 15.00 -14.51
C LYS A 36 11.66 14.77 -15.02
N LEU A 37 10.96 13.82 -14.40
CA LEU A 37 9.56 13.52 -14.65
C LEU A 37 8.77 13.82 -13.38
N ASN A 38 7.73 14.61 -13.50
CA ASN A 38 6.73 14.81 -12.47
C ASN A 38 5.37 14.37 -13.01
N ALA A 39 4.63 13.62 -12.22
CA ALA A 39 3.28 13.21 -12.60
C ALA A 39 2.33 13.28 -11.40
N THR A 40 1.11 13.66 -11.68
CA THR A 40 0.01 13.67 -10.70
C THR A 40 -1.17 12.92 -11.31
N LEU A 41 -1.66 11.94 -10.59
CA LEU A 41 -2.86 11.19 -10.95
C LEU A 41 -3.93 11.51 -9.90
N LYS A 42 -5.09 11.96 -10.36
CA LYS A 42 -6.19 12.35 -9.47
C LYS A 42 -7.41 11.48 -9.71
N ASN A 43 -7.98 11.00 -8.61
CA ASN A 43 -9.21 10.22 -8.59
C ASN A 43 -9.18 8.97 -9.51
N ILE A 44 -8.01 8.34 -9.61
CA ILE A 44 -7.83 7.14 -10.44
C ILE A 44 -8.39 5.90 -9.75
N ASP A 45 -8.77 4.93 -10.53
CA ASP A 45 -9.23 3.62 -10.09
C ASP A 45 -8.04 2.69 -9.84
N ILE A 46 -7.91 2.21 -8.60
CA ILE A 46 -6.79 1.32 -8.22
C ILE A 46 -6.89 -0.04 -8.90
N GLN A 47 -8.08 -0.53 -9.18
CA GLN A 47 -8.24 -1.81 -9.89
C GLN A 47 -7.82 -1.68 -11.37
N GLU A 48 -8.14 -0.54 -12.02
CA GLU A 48 -7.67 -0.25 -13.39
C GLU A 48 -6.14 -0.11 -13.42
N LEU A 49 -5.55 0.56 -12.42
CA LEU A 49 -4.10 0.68 -12.27
C LEU A 49 -3.43 -0.68 -12.08
N SER A 50 -3.95 -1.51 -11.18
CA SER A 50 -3.44 -2.88 -10.94
C SER A 50 -3.49 -3.72 -12.21
N THR A 51 -4.60 -3.62 -12.96
CA THR A 51 -4.76 -4.33 -14.25
C THR A 51 -3.72 -3.87 -15.28
N MET A 52 -3.49 -2.56 -15.38
CA MET A 52 -2.50 -1.98 -16.30
C MET A 52 -1.07 -2.46 -15.96
N MET A 53 -0.76 -2.58 -14.68
CA MET A 53 0.56 -3.03 -14.19
C MET A 53 0.69 -4.56 -14.13
N ASN A 54 -0.35 -5.31 -14.50
CA ASN A 54 -0.41 -6.77 -14.38
C ASN A 54 -0.19 -7.27 -12.93
N TYR A 55 -0.71 -6.50 -11.96
CA TYR A 55 -0.72 -6.88 -10.56
C TYR A 55 -2.09 -7.41 -10.13
N PRO A 56 -2.13 -8.28 -9.10
CA PRO A 56 -3.39 -8.74 -8.51
C PRO A 56 -4.20 -7.57 -7.93
N LYS A 57 -5.52 -7.67 -8.03
CA LYS A 57 -6.44 -6.70 -7.43
C LYS A 57 -6.63 -7.03 -5.96
N PHE A 58 -6.04 -6.24 -5.08
CA PHE A 58 -6.16 -6.41 -3.62
C PHE A 58 -7.13 -5.44 -2.98
N PHE A 59 -7.33 -4.28 -3.61
CA PHE A 59 -8.02 -3.17 -3.00
C PHE A 59 -8.88 -2.43 -4.02
N ASP A 60 -10.07 -2.04 -3.63
CA ASP A 60 -10.99 -1.21 -4.41
C ASP A 60 -11.08 0.17 -3.79
N ALA A 61 -10.61 1.17 -4.51
CA ALA A 61 -10.58 2.56 -4.08
C ALA A 61 -10.35 3.51 -5.24
N LYS A 62 -10.65 4.78 -4.99
CA LYS A 62 -10.10 5.89 -5.76
C LYS A 62 -8.82 6.39 -5.10
N ALA A 63 -7.85 6.80 -5.91
CA ALA A 63 -6.56 7.26 -5.43
C ALA A 63 -6.13 8.60 -6.02
N ASN A 64 -5.39 9.37 -5.21
CA ASN A 64 -4.57 10.46 -5.69
C ASN A 64 -3.11 10.06 -5.50
N LEU A 65 -2.32 10.15 -6.56
CA LEU A 65 -0.92 9.74 -6.57
C LEU A 65 -0.07 10.87 -7.11
N THR A 66 1.13 11.02 -6.56
CA THR A 66 2.18 11.91 -7.07
C THR A 66 3.44 11.10 -7.28
N PHE A 67 4.14 11.42 -8.33
CA PHE A 67 5.38 10.76 -8.71
C PHE A 67 6.37 11.82 -9.19
N ASP A 68 7.57 11.80 -8.67
CA ASP A 68 8.69 12.56 -9.14
C ASP A 68 9.89 11.62 -9.35
N TYR A 69 10.62 11.82 -10.45
CA TYR A 69 11.74 10.97 -10.78
C TYR A 69 12.79 11.72 -11.58
N ASP A 70 14.03 11.60 -11.17
CA ASP A 70 15.21 12.09 -11.88
C ASP A 70 15.91 10.89 -12.54
N SER A 71 15.83 10.82 -13.87
CA SER A 71 16.37 9.69 -14.61
C SER A 71 17.90 9.65 -14.66
N LEU A 72 18.56 10.80 -14.50
CA LEU A 72 20.02 10.90 -14.43
C LEU A 72 20.53 10.36 -13.09
N LEU A 73 19.90 10.78 -11.99
CA LEU A 73 20.24 10.32 -10.65
C LEU A 73 19.61 8.96 -10.32
N LYS A 74 18.64 8.53 -11.11
CA LYS A 74 17.81 7.33 -10.89
C LYS A 74 17.11 7.34 -9.53
N LYS A 75 16.66 8.51 -9.08
CA LYS A 75 16.02 8.74 -7.79
C LYS A 75 14.68 9.41 -7.95
N GLY A 76 13.79 9.11 -7.02
CA GLY A 76 12.46 9.71 -7.03
C GLY A 76 11.64 9.39 -5.80
N ASN A 77 10.42 9.90 -5.81
CA ASN A 77 9.44 9.63 -4.78
C ASN A 77 8.11 9.27 -5.43
N PHE A 78 7.38 8.44 -4.74
CA PHE A 78 6.00 8.11 -5.05
C PHE A 78 5.18 8.26 -3.78
N ASN A 79 4.15 9.09 -3.82
CA ASN A 79 3.25 9.29 -2.70
C ASN A 79 1.82 9.08 -3.16
N GLY A 80 0.99 8.53 -2.29
CA GLY A 80 -0.40 8.27 -2.60
C GLY A 80 -1.29 8.28 -1.38
N ASN A 81 -2.54 8.66 -1.60
CA ASN A 81 -3.61 8.46 -0.65
C ASN A 81 -4.80 7.83 -1.36
N LEU A 82 -5.46 6.89 -0.68
CA LEU A 82 -6.69 6.27 -1.15
C LEU A 82 -7.88 6.83 -0.39
N LEU A 83 -9.01 6.88 -1.07
CA LEU A 83 -10.25 7.44 -0.54
C LEU A 83 -11.29 6.31 -0.39
N ASN A 84 -11.76 6.12 0.86
CA ASN A 84 -12.88 5.22 1.18
C ASN A 84 -12.77 3.83 0.51
N GLY A 85 -11.60 3.21 0.65
CA GLY A 85 -11.34 1.94 0.00
C GLY A 85 -11.64 0.73 0.89
N HIS A 86 -11.77 -0.43 0.25
CA HIS A 86 -11.94 -1.70 0.94
C HIS A 86 -11.14 -2.82 0.26
N PHE A 87 -10.76 -3.82 1.03
CA PHE A 87 -10.11 -5.00 0.47
C PHE A 87 -11.07 -5.82 -0.38
N ILE A 88 -10.55 -6.36 -1.49
CA ILE A 88 -11.20 -7.38 -2.28
C ILE A 88 -10.83 -8.75 -1.71
N GLU A 89 -11.75 -9.71 -1.78
CA GLU A 89 -11.48 -11.08 -1.33
C GLU A 89 -10.28 -11.69 -2.06
N ASN A 90 -9.31 -12.15 -1.29
CA ASN A 90 -8.09 -12.78 -1.77
C ASN A 90 -7.45 -13.63 -0.66
N SER A 91 -6.32 -14.29 -0.95
CA SER A 91 -5.62 -15.14 0.03
C SER A 91 -5.17 -14.38 1.29
N PHE A 92 -4.81 -13.11 1.14
CA PHE A 92 -4.41 -12.24 2.26
C PHE A 92 -5.61 -11.95 3.18
N THR A 93 -6.74 -11.51 2.63
CA THR A 93 -7.96 -11.26 3.42
C THR A 93 -8.49 -12.53 4.07
N THR A 94 -8.45 -13.66 3.38
CA THR A 94 -8.81 -14.96 3.94
C THR A 94 -7.94 -15.31 5.14
N LEU A 95 -6.62 -15.11 5.03
CA LEU A 95 -5.69 -15.34 6.15
C LEU A 95 -6.01 -14.45 7.34
N PHE A 96 -6.22 -13.14 7.11
CA PHE A 96 -6.60 -12.21 8.17
C PHE A 96 -7.90 -12.58 8.84
N ASN A 97 -8.92 -12.97 8.08
CA ASN A 97 -10.21 -13.40 8.60
C ASN A 97 -10.07 -14.63 9.51
N GLN A 98 -9.20 -15.56 9.15
CA GLN A 98 -8.91 -16.73 9.99
C GLN A 98 -8.22 -16.37 11.31
N LEU A 99 -7.30 -15.39 11.29
CA LEU A 99 -6.54 -14.96 12.46
C LEU A 99 -7.35 -14.09 13.41
N SER A 100 -8.08 -13.12 12.87
CA SER A 100 -8.81 -12.11 13.64
C SER A 100 -10.26 -12.49 13.92
N LYS A 101 -10.85 -13.38 13.13
CA LYS A 101 -12.29 -13.68 13.04
C LYS A 101 -13.11 -12.47 12.57
N GLU A 102 -12.48 -11.50 11.94
CA GLU A 102 -13.11 -10.30 11.38
C GLU A 102 -12.97 -10.32 9.86
N ASP A 103 -13.99 -9.86 9.15
CA ASP A 103 -14.02 -9.83 7.70
C ASP A 103 -13.52 -8.47 7.18
N LEU A 104 -12.24 -8.41 6.79
CA LEU A 104 -11.63 -7.19 6.28
C LEU A 104 -12.28 -6.65 5.01
N THR A 105 -12.97 -7.49 4.24
CA THR A 105 -13.63 -7.05 3.00
C THR A 105 -14.84 -6.16 3.27
N LYS A 106 -15.37 -6.18 4.51
CA LYS A 106 -16.49 -5.36 4.95
C LYS A 106 -16.06 -4.05 5.60
N GLU A 107 -14.76 -3.87 5.84
CA GLU A 107 -14.24 -2.64 6.43
C GLU A 107 -13.94 -1.60 5.36
N VAL A 108 -14.37 -0.36 5.60
CA VAL A 108 -14.00 0.80 4.79
C VAL A 108 -12.83 1.50 5.47
N PHE A 109 -11.73 1.63 4.76
CA PHE A 109 -10.55 2.33 5.21
C PHE A 109 -10.66 3.81 4.84
N GLU A 110 -10.85 4.64 5.87
CA GLU A 110 -10.98 6.10 5.73
C GLU A 110 -9.64 6.77 5.45
N THR A 111 -8.56 6.19 6.00
CA THR A 111 -7.19 6.64 5.80
C THR A 111 -6.37 5.54 5.16
N PHE A 112 -5.71 5.88 4.07
CA PHE A 112 -4.70 5.04 3.44
C PHE A 112 -3.66 5.97 2.81
N ASP A 113 -2.47 6.00 3.40
CA ASP A 113 -1.36 6.80 2.91
C ASP A 113 -0.18 5.89 2.60
N ILE A 114 0.44 6.12 1.45
CA ILE A 114 1.68 5.47 1.04
C ILE A 114 2.71 6.52 0.66
N ASN A 115 3.94 6.34 1.17
CA ASN A 115 5.09 7.15 0.83
C ASN A 115 6.24 6.23 0.47
N SER A 116 6.83 6.44 -0.69
CA SER A 116 7.88 5.60 -1.22
C SER A 116 9.03 6.41 -1.75
N LYS A 117 10.25 5.91 -1.55
CA LYS A 117 11.48 6.43 -2.14
C LYS A 117 11.98 5.46 -3.19
N ILE A 118 12.42 5.99 -4.31
CA ILE A 118 13.03 5.23 -5.40
C ILE A 118 14.51 5.56 -5.38
N ASP A 119 15.37 4.54 -5.30
CA ASP A 119 16.81 4.66 -5.46
C ASP A 119 17.27 3.57 -6.43
N ASP A 120 17.59 3.97 -7.66
CA ASP A 120 17.80 3.11 -8.83
C ASP A 120 16.57 2.21 -9.06
N ARG A 121 16.67 0.93 -8.76
CA ARG A 121 15.58 -0.06 -8.94
C ARG A 121 15.02 -0.57 -7.61
N ILE A 122 15.37 0.10 -6.53
CA ILE A 122 14.87 -0.21 -5.19
C ILE A 122 13.79 0.79 -4.81
N LEU A 123 12.62 0.27 -4.46
CA LEU A 123 11.53 1.04 -3.90
C LEU A 123 11.45 0.73 -2.41
N THR A 124 11.62 1.75 -1.56
CA THR A 124 11.41 1.65 -0.11
C THR A 124 10.14 2.38 0.26
N SER A 125 9.18 1.68 0.86
CA SER A 125 7.82 2.19 1.07
C SER A 125 7.38 2.09 2.52
N ASN A 126 6.67 3.13 2.97
CA ASN A 126 5.90 3.17 4.20
C ASN A 126 4.42 3.27 3.85
N LEU A 127 3.57 2.56 4.58
CA LEU A 127 2.14 2.55 4.36
C LEU A 127 1.41 2.59 5.70
N ASN A 128 0.36 3.39 5.77
CA ASN A 128 -0.59 3.43 6.87
C ASN A 128 -2.01 3.32 6.37
N MET A 129 -2.79 2.44 6.97
CA MET A 129 -4.22 2.27 6.70
C MET A 129 -4.98 2.23 8.01
N LYS A 130 -6.13 2.88 8.05
CA LYS A 130 -7.00 2.89 9.22
C LYS A 130 -8.46 2.84 8.83
N SER A 131 -9.20 1.96 9.50
CA SER A 131 -10.66 1.92 9.52
C SER A 131 -11.14 2.07 10.97
N GLN A 132 -12.44 1.90 11.20
CA GLN A 132 -13.02 1.95 12.53
C GLN A 132 -12.42 0.90 13.49
N ASN A 133 -12.15 -0.31 13.00
CA ASN A 133 -11.72 -1.43 13.85
C ASN A 133 -10.31 -1.94 13.51
N THR A 134 -9.72 -1.48 12.41
CA THR A 134 -8.48 -2.02 11.87
C THR A 134 -7.46 -0.92 11.63
N GLN A 135 -6.23 -1.18 12.05
CA GLN A 135 -5.06 -0.38 11.70
C GLN A 135 -4.00 -1.31 11.11
N ILE A 136 -3.48 -0.95 9.95
CA ILE A 136 -2.39 -1.67 9.28
C ILE A 136 -1.28 -0.68 9.00
N SER A 137 -0.05 -1.03 9.35
CA SER A 137 1.15 -0.25 9.02
C SER A 137 2.23 -1.15 8.42
N ILE A 138 2.96 -0.57 7.50
CA ILE A 138 4.15 -1.15 6.89
C ILE A 138 5.23 -0.08 7.00
N GLU A 139 6.41 -0.46 7.47
CA GLU A 139 7.56 0.41 7.58
C GLU A 139 8.72 -0.20 6.80
N ASP A 140 9.39 0.64 6.01
CA ASP A 140 10.59 0.30 5.23
C ASP A 140 10.45 -0.99 4.39
N SER A 141 9.26 -1.19 3.79
CA SER A 141 9.06 -2.26 2.83
C SER A 141 9.98 -2.08 1.62
N ILE A 142 10.73 -3.08 1.27
CA ILE A 142 11.67 -3.05 0.15
C ILE A 142 11.10 -3.86 -1.01
N LEU A 143 10.97 -3.22 -2.18
CA LEU A 143 10.67 -3.88 -3.45
C LEU A 143 11.83 -3.66 -4.43
N ASN A 144 12.51 -4.74 -4.80
CA ASN A 144 13.52 -4.73 -5.85
C ASN A 144 12.82 -4.94 -7.19
N LEU A 145 12.71 -3.88 -7.99
CA LEU A 145 12.01 -3.88 -9.28
C LEU A 145 12.73 -4.72 -10.35
N GLU A 146 14.06 -4.84 -10.27
CA GLU A 146 14.84 -5.64 -11.21
C GLU A 146 14.69 -7.14 -10.97
N LYS A 147 14.77 -7.54 -9.70
CA LYS A 147 14.69 -8.95 -9.29
C LYS A 147 13.26 -9.40 -9.02
N ASN A 148 12.31 -8.47 -9.01
CA ASN A 148 10.91 -8.70 -8.61
C ASN A 148 10.81 -9.36 -7.22
N LEU A 149 11.61 -8.89 -6.27
CA LEU A 149 11.65 -9.41 -4.90
C LEU A 149 11.10 -8.39 -3.92
N ILE A 150 10.30 -8.88 -2.97
CA ILE A 150 9.77 -8.10 -1.86
C ILE A 150 10.35 -8.59 -0.53
N ASP A 151 10.62 -7.64 0.37
CA ASP A 151 10.85 -7.86 1.79
C ASP A 151 10.03 -6.81 2.55
N SER A 152 9.06 -7.26 3.32
CA SER A 152 8.09 -6.36 3.98
C SER A 152 7.59 -6.96 5.27
N LYS A 153 7.40 -6.10 6.28
CA LYS A 153 6.74 -6.45 7.54
C LYS A 153 5.46 -5.62 7.69
N ILE A 154 4.35 -6.31 7.76
CA ILE A 154 3.04 -5.74 7.98
C ILE A 154 2.69 -5.89 9.45
N ASN A 155 2.45 -4.79 10.14
CA ASN A 155 1.88 -4.78 11.49
C ASN A 155 0.39 -4.50 11.36
N ALA A 156 -0.43 -5.36 11.94
CA ALA A 156 -1.88 -5.23 11.92
C ALA A 156 -2.45 -5.28 13.32
N LYS A 157 -3.36 -4.36 13.60
CA LYS A 157 -4.20 -4.36 14.79
C LYS A 157 -5.66 -4.36 14.35
N ILE A 158 -6.39 -5.40 14.73
CA ILE A 158 -7.82 -5.55 14.42
C ILE A 158 -8.55 -5.70 15.75
N LYS A 159 -9.32 -4.67 16.12
CA LYS A 159 -9.92 -4.55 17.46
C LYS A 159 -8.83 -4.71 18.55
N ASP A 160 -8.92 -5.78 19.33
CA ASP A 160 -7.98 -6.10 20.42
C ASP A 160 -6.86 -7.07 20.00
N ASN A 161 -6.79 -7.50 18.74
CA ASN A 161 -5.80 -8.47 18.30
C ASN A 161 -4.70 -7.77 17.50
N SER A 162 -3.45 -7.99 17.87
CA SER A 162 -2.27 -7.49 17.15
C SER A 162 -1.46 -8.67 16.62
N PHE A 163 -0.97 -8.56 15.40
CA PHE A 163 -0.09 -9.55 14.79
C PHE A 163 0.80 -8.92 13.73
N ALA A 164 1.93 -9.57 13.48
CA ALA A 164 2.85 -9.17 12.43
C ALA A 164 2.92 -10.26 11.35
N ILE A 165 2.93 -9.83 10.11
CA ILE A 165 3.07 -10.69 8.94
C ILE A 165 4.31 -10.23 8.18
N ALA A 166 5.21 -11.16 7.87
CA ALA A 166 6.31 -10.90 6.97
C ALA A 166 6.00 -11.46 5.57
N LEU A 167 6.30 -10.65 4.56
CA LEU A 167 6.26 -11.03 3.15
C LEU A 167 7.69 -11.07 2.63
N SER A 168 8.08 -12.14 1.96
CA SER A 168 9.42 -12.25 1.39
C SER A 168 9.44 -13.06 0.09
N GLY A 169 10.44 -12.81 -0.77
CA GLY A 169 10.61 -13.55 -2.02
C GLY A 169 9.94 -12.85 -3.20
N GLU A 170 9.36 -13.58 -4.14
CA GLU A 170 8.77 -13.02 -5.36
C GLU A 170 7.59 -12.10 -5.07
N ALA A 171 7.62 -10.86 -5.58
CA ALA A 171 6.61 -9.85 -5.27
C ALA A 171 5.19 -10.23 -5.70
N LEU A 172 5.04 -11.00 -6.79
CA LEU A 172 3.73 -11.47 -7.28
C LEU A 172 3.22 -12.71 -6.53
N ASN A 173 4.11 -13.45 -5.85
CA ASN A 173 3.77 -14.64 -5.07
C ASN A 173 4.66 -14.76 -3.83
N PRO A 174 4.55 -13.81 -2.88
CA PRO A 174 5.44 -13.76 -1.74
C PRO A 174 5.18 -14.92 -0.77
N LYS A 175 6.24 -15.36 -0.12
CA LYS A 175 6.13 -16.23 1.06
C LYS A 175 5.57 -15.41 2.22
N ILE A 176 4.52 -15.92 2.83
CA ILE A 176 3.87 -15.30 3.98
C ILE A 176 4.30 -16.03 5.26
N SER A 177 4.80 -15.32 6.24
CA SER A 177 5.04 -15.84 7.59
C SER A 177 4.38 -14.96 8.64
N ILE A 178 3.86 -15.56 9.71
CA ILE A 178 3.08 -14.87 10.74
C ILE A 178 3.80 -15.00 12.06
N ASP A 179 4.06 -13.88 12.73
CA ASP A 179 4.53 -13.88 14.11
C ASP A 179 3.32 -13.80 15.06
N LEU A 180 3.01 -14.94 15.67
CA LEU A 180 1.89 -15.08 16.62
C LEU A 180 2.29 -14.82 18.07
N LYS A 181 3.53 -14.43 18.36
CA LYS A 181 4.01 -14.27 19.74
C LYS A 181 3.17 -13.27 20.53
N ASP A 182 2.79 -12.16 19.92
CA ASP A 182 2.00 -11.14 20.60
C ASP A 182 0.55 -11.59 20.82
N LEU A 183 -0.04 -12.28 19.85
CA LEU A 183 -1.37 -12.91 20.02
C LEU A 183 -1.41 -13.92 21.16
N ILE A 184 -0.37 -14.73 21.30
CA ILE A 184 -0.26 -15.73 22.37
C ILE A 184 -0.11 -15.03 23.73
N LYS A 185 0.76 -14.02 23.84
CA LYS A 185 0.94 -13.23 25.07
C LYS A 185 -0.36 -12.56 25.51
N GLU A 186 -1.05 -11.87 24.60
CA GLU A 186 -2.33 -11.21 24.93
C GLU A 186 -3.40 -12.20 25.39
N LYS A 187 -3.52 -13.35 24.73
CA LYS A 187 -4.48 -14.40 25.16
C LYS A 187 -4.15 -14.93 26.56
N ILE A 188 -2.87 -15.15 26.87
CA ILE A 188 -2.43 -15.58 28.18
C ILE A 188 -2.74 -14.53 29.25
N ILE A 189 -2.42 -13.25 29.00
CA ILE A 189 -2.69 -12.15 29.91
C ILE A 189 -4.19 -12.02 30.18
N LYS A 190 -5.03 -12.02 29.13
CA LYS A 190 -6.50 -11.96 29.28
C LYS A 190 -7.07 -13.14 30.06
N GLN A 191 -6.51 -14.35 29.92
CA GLN A 191 -6.91 -15.51 30.71
C GLN A 191 -6.51 -15.38 32.17
N LEU A 192 -5.32 -14.87 32.46
CA LEU A 192 -4.84 -14.64 33.82
C LEU A 192 -5.68 -13.56 34.53
N GLU A 193 -6.03 -12.49 33.85
CA GLU A 193 -6.90 -11.44 34.39
C GLU A 193 -8.32 -11.95 34.69
N LYS A 194 -8.90 -12.76 33.79
CA LYS A 194 -10.20 -13.40 34.06
C LYS A 194 -10.14 -14.32 35.26
N LYS A 195 -9.07 -15.09 35.44
CA LYS A 195 -8.88 -15.92 36.65
C LYS A 195 -8.74 -15.08 37.91
N LYS A 196 -7.94 -13.99 37.88
CA LYS A 196 -7.80 -13.07 39.03
C LYS A 196 -9.14 -12.42 39.42
N LYS A 197 -9.94 -11.98 38.45
CA LYS A 197 -11.29 -11.42 38.72
C LYS A 197 -12.26 -12.45 39.31
N LYS A 198 -12.13 -13.72 38.91
CA LYS A 198 -12.97 -14.79 39.46
C LYS A 198 -12.61 -15.11 40.91
N ILE A 199 -11.32 -15.14 41.24
CA ILE A 199 -10.83 -15.35 42.62
C ILE A 199 -11.27 -14.21 43.53
N ARG A 200 -11.18 -12.94 43.11
CA ARG A 200 -11.61 -11.76 43.88
C ARG A 200 -13.12 -11.67 44.13
N LYS A 201 -13.94 -12.43 43.41
CA LYS A 201 -15.40 -12.49 43.65
C LYS A 201 -15.81 -13.60 44.60
N ILE A 202 -14.89 -14.48 44.98
CA ILE A 202 -15.14 -15.65 45.85
C ILE A 202 -14.54 -15.43 47.25
N ALA A 203 -13.65 -14.43 47.38
CA ALA A 203 -13.12 -13.94 48.65
C ALA A 203 -13.90 -12.73 49.12
#